data_5f9b2c552995340484751d61df3ed6f3
#
_entry.id   5f9b2c552995340484751d61df3ed6f3
#
_cell.length_a   1.000
_cell.length_b   1.000
_cell.length_c   1.000
_cell.angle_alpha   90.00
_cell.angle_beta   90.00
_cell.angle_gamma   90.00
#
_symmetry.space_group_name_H-M   'P 1'
#
loop_
_entity.id
_entity.type
_entity.pdbx_description
1 polymer ?
#
loop_
_entity_poly.entity_id
_entity_poly.type
_entity_poly.pdbx_seq_one_letter_code
_entity_poly.pdbx_strand_id
1 'polypeptide(L)'
;IVLLLGIVGFVHMYAVSMEIGLLYAGLFLLMYFLYLRFAPKYGWIIVIMPLLYMLKLHYMIPIVVAVFVGPVGIVPVVFGIIFYYFTVHVKDLVALLATASEEDSIQGFSYVLNGMMQDKQMLLTIVVFILVIAVTYVIYRQSFEYSWMIAIGTGAILSIILFLVGGIVLEADINILTIFLGTVGGALLAIVAQFFKGVLDYSRTEVVQYEDDDYYYYVKAVPKVRVAEQNVEVKKINEQRSHQERVKRS
;
A
#
# COMPACT_ATOMS: atom_id res chain seq x y z
N ILE A 1 -4.62 -15.60 -2.74
CA ILE A 1 -3.14 -15.55 -2.72
C ILE A 1 -2.65 -15.10 -1.35
N VAL A 2 -3.05 -13.93 -0.81
CA VAL A 2 -2.56 -13.42 0.50
C VAL A 2 -2.84 -14.40 1.64
N LEU A 3 -4.04 -14.98 1.69
CA LEU A 3 -4.39 -15.99 2.71
C LEU A 3 -3.52 -17.26 2.61
N LEU A 4 -3.27 -17.75 1.39
CA LEU A 4 -2.40 -18.91 1.20
C LEU A 4 -0.97 -18.62 1.65
N LEU A 5 -0.42 -17.47 1.28
CA LEU A 5 0.91 -17.04 1.73
C LEU A 5 0.96 -16.85 3.25
N GLY A 6 -0.13 -16.34 3.85
CA GLY A 6 -0.26 -16.24 5.29
C GLY A 6 -0.19 -17.59 6.01
N ILE A 7 -0.86 -18.61 5.47
CA ILE A 7 -0.82 -19.96 6.02
C ILE A 7 0.59 -20.57 5.88
N VAL A 8 1.22 -20.42 4.71
CA VAL A 8 2.60 -20.88 4.50
C VAL A 8 3.57 -20.18 5.45
N GLY A 9 3.41 -18.86 5.62
CA GLY A 9 4.19 -18.08 6.58
C GLY A 9 4.00 -18.57 8.02
N PHE A 10 2.75 -18.88 8.42
CA PHE A 10 2.46 -19.43 9.74
C PHE A 10 3.18 -20.77 9.98
N VAL A 11 3.09 -21.70 9.03
CA VAL A 11 3.76 -23.01 9.14
C VAL A 11 5.28 -22.82 9.25
N HIS A 12 5.85 -21.92 8.46
CA HIS A 12 7.28 -21.63 8.50
C HIS A 12 7.70 -21.02 9.86
N MET A 13 6.97 -20.05 10.38
CA MET A 13 7.25 -19.41 11.68
C MET A 13 7.02 -20.38 12.86
N TYR A 14 6.01 -21.24 12.77
CA TYR A 14 5.73 -22.27 13.75
C TYR A 14 6.87 -23.33 13.81
N ALA A 15 7.51 -23.61 12.67
CA ALA A 15 8.68 -24.50 12.60
C ALA A 15 9.92 -23.91 13.30
N VAL A 16 10.02 -22.59 13.46
CA VAL A 16 11.08 -21.94 14.23
C VAL A 16 10.81 -22.09 15.72
N SER A 17 9.64 -21.70 16.19
CA SER A 17 9.16 -21.96 17.54
C SER A 17 7.63 -21.79 17.61
N MET A 18 6.98 -22.51 18.53
CA MET A 18 5.54 -22.38 18.75
C MET A 18 5.12 -20.95 19.11
N GLU A 19 5.93 -20.27 19.95
CA GLU A 19 5.67 -18.90 20.37
C GLU A 19 5.68 -17.91 19.19
N ILE A 20 6.68 -18.03 18.31
CA ILE A 20 6.80 -17.18 17.12
C ILE A 20 5.68 -17.46 16.13
N GLY A 21 5.30 -18.73 15.96
CA GLY A 21 4.14 -19.10 15.14
C GLY A 21 2.84 -18.48 15.65
N LEU A 22 2.59 -18.51 16.95
CA LEU A 22 1.41 -17.88 17.57
C LEU A 22 1.43 -16.35 17.43
N LEU A 23 2.60 -15.72 17.59
CA LEU A 23 2.76 -14.28 17.39
C LEU A 23 2.45 -13.88 15.94
N TYR A 24 2.98 -14.62 14.97
CA TYR A 24 2.69 -14.43 13.56
C TYR A 24 1.19 -14.61 13.26
N ALA A 25 0.56 -15.65 13.82
CA ALA A 25 -0.87 -15.88 13.65
C ALA A 25 -1.71 -14.73 14.20
N GLY A 26 -1.35 -14.18 15.36
CA GLY A 26 -1.99 -13.01 15.94
C GLY A 26 -1.90 -11.79 15.05
N LEU A 27 -0.71 -11.46 14.53
CA LEU A 27 -0.49 -10.37 13.57
C LEU A 27 -1.28 -10.59 12.28
N PHE A 28 -1.30 -11.82 11.77
CA PHE A 28 -2.03 -12.15 10.54
C PHE A 28 -3.55 -12.05 10.72
N LEU A 29 -4.10 -12.52 11.83
CA LEU A 29 -5.52 -12.38 12.16
C LEU A 29 -5.92 -10.91 12.34
N LEU A 30 -5.09 -10.13 13.03
CA LEU A 30 -5.30 -8.70 13.20
C LEU A 30 -5.36 -8.00 11.83
N MET A 31 -4.41 -8.28 10.94
CA MET A 31 -4.42 -7.78 9.56
C MET A 31 -5.67 -8.22 8.79
N TYR A 32 -6.06 -9.48 8.91
CA TYR A 32 -7.24 -10.01 8.24
C TYR A 32 -8.51 -9.29 8.68
N PHE A 33 -8.74 -9.14 9.98
CA PHE A 33 -9.95 -8.50 10.51
C PHE A 33 -9.97 -6.99 10.28
N LEU A 34 -8.83 -6.30 10.41
CA LEU A 34 -8.76 -4.85 10.22
C LEU A 34 -8.81 -4.44 8.75
N TYR A 35 -8.26 -5.26 7.84
CA TYR A 35 -8.07 -4.82 6.47
C TYR A 35 -8.59 -5.78 5.41
N LEU A 36 -8.12 -7.02 5.35
CA LEU A 36 -8.43 -7.94 4.24
C LEU A 36 -9.92 -8.25 4.12
N ARG A 37 -10.64 -8.23 5.23
CA ARG A 37 -12.10 -8.41 5.24
C ARG A 37 -12.84 -7.28 4.52
N PHE A 38 -12.33 -6.05 4.59
CA PHE A 38 -12.99 -4.85 4.05
C PHE A 38 -12.45 -4.43 2.69
N ALA A 39 -11.15 -4.58 2.45
CA ALA A 39 -10.47 -4.13 1.25
C ALA A 39 -9.52 -5.20 0.66
N PRO A 40 -10.02 -6.39 0.29
CA PRO A 40 -9.17 -7.48 -0.21
C PRO A 40 -8.47 -7.14 -1.52
N LYS A 41 -9.00 -6.20 -2.29
CA LYS A 41 -8.45 -5.75 -3.59
C LYS A 41 -6.99 -5.32 -3.52
N TYR A 42 -6.58 -4.67 -2.44
CA TYR A 42 -5.24 -4.10 -2.27
C TYR A 42 -4.33 -4.94 -1.38
N GLY A 43 -4.78 -6.11 -0.94
CA GLY A 43 -4.00 -7.01 -0.07
C GLY A 43 -2.66 -7.46 -0.67
N TRP A 44 -2.50 -7.43 -2.00
CA TRP A 44 -1.25 -7.74 -2.70
C TRP A 44 -0.08 -6.83 -2.27
N ILE A 45 -0.37 -5.59 -1.83
CA ILE A 45 0.64 -4.64 -1.33
C ILE A 45 1.39 -5.23 -0.13
N ILE A 46 0.68 -5.92 0.77
CA ILE A 46 1.28 -6.54 1.97
C ILE A 46 2.36 -7.56 1.58
N VAL A 47 2.12 -8.31 0.51
CA VAL A 47 3.04 -9.34 0.02
C VAL A 47 4.23 -8.74 -0.74
N ILE A 48 3.98 -7.69 -1.51
CA ILE A 48 5.03 -7.03 -2.30
C ILE A 48 5.99 -6.24 -1.39
N MET A 49 5.52 -5.66 -0.28
CA MET A 49 6.37 -4.86 0.61
C MET A 49 7.63 -5.58 1.08
N PRO A 50 7.58 -6.80 1.67
CA PRO A 50 8.78 -7.52 2.05
C PRO A 50 9.73 -7.79 0.88
N LEU A 51 9.21 -8.08 -0.32
CA LEU A 51 10.02 -8.29 -1.51
C LEU A 51 10.77 -7.02 -1.93
N LEU A 52 10.09 -5.87 -1.88
CA LEU A 52 10.72 -4.58 -2.19
C LEU A 52 11.75 -4.16 -1.15
N TYR A 53 11.58 -4.55 0.10
CA TYR A 53 12.61 -4.37 1.12
C TYR A 53 13.87 -5.18 0.81
N MET A 54 13.73 -6.44 0.38
CA MET A 54 14.87 -7.26 -0.05
C MET A 54 15.63 -6.64 -1.22
N LEU A 55 14.91 -6.00 -2.15
CA LEU A 55 15.49 -5.30 -3.30
C LEU A 55 15.93 -3.87 -3.00
N LYS A 56 15.75 -3.37 -1.78
CA LYS A 56 15.99 -1.98 -1.36
C LYS A 56 15.17 -0.94 -2.16
N LEU A 57 14.03 -1.36 -2.73
CA LEU A 57 13.14 -0.53 -3.55
C LEU A 57 11.89 -0.05 -2.80
N HIS A 58 11.76 -0.33 -1.52
CA HIS A 58 10.56 0.00 -0.72
C HIS A 58 10.27 1.50 -0.64
N TYR A 59 11.29 2.37 -0.78
CA TYR A 59 11.10 3.83 -0.81
C TYR A 59 10.32 4.35 -2.03
N MET A 60 10.11 3.52 -3.06
CA MET A 60 9.26 3.85 -4.22
C MET A 60 7.76 3.82 -3.86
N ILE A 61 7.38 3.03 -2.87
CA ILE A 61 6.00 2.65 -2.57
C ILE A 61 5.10 3.81 -2.17
N PRO A 62 5.47 4.73 -1.27
CA PRO A 62 4.53 5.72 -0.76
C PRO A 62 3.97 6.61 -1.87
N ILE A 63 4.79 7.02 -2.84
CA ILE A 63 4.36 7.87 -3.96
C ILE A 63 3.43 7.09 -4.90
N VAL A 64 3.82 5.86 -5.26
CA VAL A 64 3.02 5.02 -6.16
C VAL A 64 1.67 4.68 -5.54
N VAL A 65 1.66 4.30 -4.25
CA VAL A 65 0.42 4.00 -3.53
C VAL A 65 -0.47 5.24 -3.40
N ALA A 66 0.10 6.41 -3.12
CA ALA A 66 -0.66 7.65 -3.02
C ALA A 66 -1.43 7.97 -4.31
N VAL A 67 -0.79 7.81 -5.47
CA VAL A 67 -1.35 8.16 -6.78
C VAL A 67 -2.35 7.11 -7.29
N PHE A 68 -2.09 5.81 -7.09
CA PHE A 68 -2.89 4.74 -7.69
C PHE A 68 -3.92 4.09 -6.76
N VAL A 69 -3.65 4.07 -5.46
CA VAL A 69 -4.49 3.40 -4.45
C VAL A 69 -5.15 4.43 -3.52
N GLY A 70 -4.43 5.50 -3.21
CA GLY A 70 -4.86 6.52 -2.26
C GLY A 70 -4.74 6.07 -0.80
N PRO A 71 -5.49 6.70 0.14
CA PRO A 71 -5.34 6.48 1.58
C PRO A 71 -5.68 5.06 2.03
N VAL A 72 -6.52 4.34 1.27
CA VAL A 72 -6.83 2.92 1.56
C VAL A 72 -5.58 2.05 1.51
N GLY A 73 -4.54 2.47 0.78
CA GLY A 73 -3.25 1.81 0.68
C GLY A 73 -2.35 1.99 1.91
N ILE A 74 -2.65 2.91 2.83
CA ILE A 74 -1.83 3.13 4.04
C ILE A 74 -1.77 1.86 4.89
N VAL A 75 -2.92 1.26 5.15
CA VAL A 75 -3.02 0.08 6.04
C VAL A 75 -2.20 -1.10 5.52
N PRO A 76 -2.35 -1.55 4.24
CA PRO A 76 -1.56 -2.67 3.74
C PRO A 76 -0.06 -2.35 3.64
N VAL A 77 0.33 -1.10 3.41
CA VAL A 77 1.73 -0.69 3.44
C VAL A 77 2.30 -0.85 4.85
N VAL A 78 1.59 -0.36 5.88
CA VAL A 78 2.02 -0.49 7.29
C VAL A 78 2.13 -1.96 7.69
N PHE A 79 1.15 -2.80 7.37
CA PHE A 79 1.25 -4.24 7.65
C PHE A 79 2.41 -4.90 6.89
N GLY A 80 2.66 -4.51 5.64
CA GLY A 80 3.80 -5.01 4.88
C GLY A 80 5.14 -4.68 5.52
N ILE A 81 5.30 -3.46 6.08
CA ILE A 81 6.47 -3.05 6.85
C ILE A 81 6.59 -3.92 8.11
N ILE A 82 5.51 -4.05 8.88
CA ILE A 82 5.48 -4.85 10.12
C ILE A 82 5.90 -6.30 9.83
N PHE A 83 5.36 -6.94 8.79
CA PHE A 83 5.73 -8.32 8.43
C PHE A 83 7.19 -8.45 8.00
N TYR A 84 7.74 -7.46 7.31
CA TYR A 84 9.15 -7.46 6.96
C TYR A 84 10.04 -7.40 8.20
N TYR A 85 9.82 -6.43 9.08
CA TYR A 85 10.62 -6.27 10.30
C TYR A 85 10.40 -7.43 11.27
N PHE A 86 9.19 -7.97 11.36
CA PHE A 86 8.95 -9.21 12.09
C PHE A 86 9.87 -10.33 11.60
N THR A 87 9.98 -10.52 10.28
CA THR A 87 10.86 -11.54 9.70
C THR A 87 12.34 -11.26 9.98
N VAL A 88 12.76 -10.00 9.98
CA VAL A 88 14.14 -9.61 10.33
C VAL A 88 14.45 -10.00 11.76
N HIS A 89 13.62 -9.58 12.73
CA HIS A 89 13.84 -9.89 14.14
C HIS A 89 13.74 -11.40 14.46
N VAL A 90 12.92 -12.14 13.73
CA VAL A 90 12.91 -13.62 13.84
C VAL A 90 14.21 -14.23 13.34
N LYS A 91 14.78 -13.72 12.24
CA LYS A 91 16.10 -14.19 11.76
C LYS A 91 17.20 -13.90 12.78
N ASP A 92 17.18 -12.72 13.40
CA ASP A 92 18.15 -12.35 14.43
C ASP A 92 18.01 -13.27 15.65
N LEU A 93 16.78 -13.58 16.06
CA LEU A 93 16.52 -14.55 17.13
C LEU A 93 17.09 -15.93 16.79
N VAL A 94 16.86 -16.44 15.57
CA VAL A 94 17.39 -17.75 15.14
C VAL A 94 18.92 -17.75 15.15
N ALA A 95 19.54 -16.66 14.71
CA ALA A 95 21.00 -16.52 14.75
C ALA A 95 21.54 -16.52 16.19
N LEU A 96 20.85 -15.85 17.13
CA LEU A 96 21.21 -15.86 18.55
C LEU A 96 21.04 -17.25 19.16
N LEU A 97 19.93 -17.95 18.91
CA LEU A 97 19.70 -19.31 19.41
C LEU A 97 20.74 -20.32 18.89
N ALA A 98 21.26 -20.10 17.68
CA ALA A 98 22.31 -20.95 17.13
C ALA A 98 23.67 -20.78 17.83
N THR A 99 23.88 -19.66 18.55
CA THR A 99 25.12 -19.32 19.26
C THR A 99 24.99 -19.38 20.78
N ALA A 100 23.76 -19.44 21.30
CA ALA A 100 23.49 -19.51 22.75
C ALA A 100 23.85 -20.88 23.32
N SER A 101 24.41 -20.88 24.56
CA SER A 101 24.57 -22.09 25.32
C SER A 101 23.23 -22.57 25.91
N GLU A 102 23.11 -23.87 26.21
CA GLU A 102 21.87 -24.47 26.76
C GLU A 102 21.31 -23.84 28.03
N GLU A 103 22.10 -23.02 28.72
CA GLU A 103 21.71 -22.33 29.95
C GLU A 103 20.99 -21.00 29.71
N ASP A 104 21.04 -20.44 28.48
CA ASP A 104 20.42 -19.16 28.13
C ASP A 104 18.99 -19.38 27.65
N SER A 105 18.01 -19.35 28.55
CA SER A 105 16.58 -19.40 28.17
C SER A 105 16.13 -18.07 27.56
N ILE A 106 16.31 -17.90 26.25
CA ILE A 106 15.82 -16.72 25.51
C ILE A 106 14.32 -16.89 25.28
N GLN A 107 13.52 -16.01 25.85
CA GLN A 107 12.08 -15.93 25.59
C GLN A 107 11.88 -15.31 24.18
N GLY A 108 11.72 -16.14 23.17
CA GLY A 108 11.63 -15.72 21.77
C GLY A 108 10.53 -14.69 21.48
N PHE A 109 9.37 -14.87 22.13
CA PHE A 109 8.25 -13.92 22.05
C PHE A 109 8.65 -12.50 22.48
N SER A 110 9.21 -12.38 23.68
CA SER A 110 9.61 -11.08 24.24
C SER A 110 10.74 -10.43 23.44
N TYR A 111 11.68 -11.23 22.93
CA TYR A 111 12.77 -10.74 22.09
C TYR A 111 12.26 -10.08 20.80
N VAL A 112 11.43 -10.78 20.04
CA VAL A 112 10.90 -10.27 18.76
C VAL A 112 10.00 -9.06 18.98
N LEU A 113 9.11 -9.10 19.98
CA LEU A 113 8.18 -8.00 20.25
C LEU A 113 8.91 -6.74 20.71
N ASN A 114 9.82 -6.85 21.64
CA ASN A 114 10.63 -5.73 22.12
C ASN A 114 11.54 -5.18 21.02
N GLY A 115 12.17 -6.08 20.23
CA GLY A 115 12.97 -5.70 19.08
C GLY A 115 12.19 -4.83 18.10
N MET A 116 10.98 -5.26 17.72
CA MET A 116 10.10 -4.49 16.82
C MET A 116 9.67 -3.16 17.44
N MET A 117 9.30 -3.14 18.72
CA MET A 117 8.84 -1.89 19.38
C MET A 117 9.96 -0.86 19.54
N GLN A 118 11.20 -1.30 19.63
CA GLN A 118 12.37 -0.43 19.78
C GLN A 118 13.07 -0.12 18.46
N ASP A 119 12.64 -0.74 17.35
CA ASP A 119 13.23 -0.51 16.03
C ASP A 119 12.90 0.87 15.51
N LYS A 120 13.85 1.79 15.69
CA LYS A 120 13.75 3.19 15.29
C LYS A 120 13.52 3.34 13.78
N GLN A 121 14.15 2.47 12.97
CA GLN A 121 14.04 2.51 11.51
C GLN A 121 12.65 2.06 11.05
N MET A 122 12.08 1.03 11.67
CA MET A 122 10.71 0.58 11.40
C MET A 122 9.71 1.70 11.71
N LEU A 123 9.78 2.27 12.92
CA LEU A 123 8.87 3.32 13.36
C LEU A 123 8.97 4.56 12.46
N LEU A 124 10.19 5.00 12.14
CA LEU A 124 10.43 6.11 11.23
C LEU A 124 9.78 5.85 9.86
N THR A 125 10.01 4.67 9.29
CA THR A 125 9.48 4.33 7.97
C THR A 125 7.95 4.31 7.95
N ILE A 126 7.32 3.75 8.97
CA ILE A 126 5.84 3.75 9.10
C ILE A 126 5.31 5.19 9.12
N VAL A 127 5.86 6.04 9.98
CA VAL A 127 5.40 7.43 10.11
C VAL A 127 5.61 8.20 8.80
N VAL A 128 6.79 8.11 8.19
CA VAL A 128 7.09 8.81 6.95
C VAL A 128 6.18 8.33 5.82
N PHE A 129 5.96 7.03 5.67
CA PHE A 129 5.10 6.51 4.60
C PHE A 129 3.65 6.95 4.76
N ILE A 130 3.11 6.94 5.98
CA ILE A 130 1.76 7.45 6.24
C ILE A 130 1.64 8.93 5.83
N LEU A 131 2.59 9.77 6.26
CA LEU A 131 2.59 11.21 5.97
C LEU A 131 2.73 11.47 4.46
N VAL A 132 3.68 10.79 3.79
CA VAL A 132 3.90 10.96 2.35
C VAL A 132 2.67 10.53 1.56
N ILE A 133 2.07 9.38 1.86
CA ILE A 133 0.86 8.92 1.19
C ILE A 133 -0.29 9.92 1.40
N ALA A 134 -0.50 10.38 2.63
CA ALA A 134 -1.59 11.30 2.95
C ALA A 134 -1.43 12.64 2.22
N VAL A 135 -0.25 13.28 2.33
CA VAL A 135 0.00 14.59 1.72
C VAL A 135 -0.03 14.52 0.19
N THR A 136 0.66 13.52 -0.39
CA THR A 136 0.67 13.31 -1.84
C THR A 136 -0.74 13.09 -2.38
N TYR A 137 -1.57 12.29 -1.71
CA TYR A 137 -2.95 12.07 -2.11
C TYR A 137 -3.81 13.32 -2.02
N VAL A 138 -3.68 14.11 -0.96
CA VAL A 138 -4.43 15.37 -0.80
C VAL A 138 -4.13 16.33 -1.95
N ILE A 139 -2.86 16.48 -2.33
CA ILE A 139 -2.44 17.34 -3.45
C ILE A 139 -2.92 16.73 -4.78
N TYR A 140 -2.76 15.41 -4.97
CA TYR A 140 -3.21 14.71 -6.18
C TYR A 140 -4.70 14.92 -6.47
N ARG A 141 -5.52 15.04 -5.43
CA ARG A 141 -6.97 15.19 -5.55
C ARG A 141 -7.43 16.63 -5.83
N GLN A 142 -6.53 17.61 -5.81
CA GLN A 142 -6.89 18.99 -6.12
C GLN A 142 -7.27 19.15 -7.61
N SER A 143 -8.10 20.15 -7.90
CA SER A 143 -8.67 20.38 -9.23
C SER A 143 -7.86 21.33 -10.12
N PHE A 144 -6.63 21.69 -9.72
CA PHE A 144 -5.78 22.57 -10.54
C PHE A 144 -5.02 21.78 -11.60
N GLU A 145 -4.62 22.49 -12.65
CA GLU A 145 -3.87 21.92 -13.77
C GLU A 145 -2.54 21.33 -13.29
N TYR A 146 -2.17 20.13 -13.79
CA TYR A 146 -0.96 19.39 -13.40
C TYR A 146 -0.87 19.00 -11.91
N SER A 147 -2.00 18.96 -11.17
CA SER A 147 -2.01 18.56 -9.75
C SER A 147 -1.28 17.23 -9.49
N TRP A 148 -1.36 16.29 -10.41
CA TRP A 148 -0.68 15.00 -10.32
C TRP A 148 0.85 15.12 -10.36
N MET A 149 1.41 16.00 -11.22
CA MET A 149 2.87 16.24 -11.28
C MET A 149 3.37 16.90 -9.99
N ILE A 150 2.64 17.93 -9.52
CA ILE A 150 2.96 18.63 -8.28
C ILE A 150 2.86 17.68 -7.09
N ALA A 151 1.85 16.81 -7.05
CA ALA A 151 1.70 15.81 -6.00
C ALA A 151 2.88 14.84 -5.94
N ILE A 152 3.32 14.30 -7.09
CA ILE A 152 4.47 13.39 -7.16
C ILE A 152 5.75 14.10 -6.73
N GLY A 153 6.00 15.31 -7.24
CA GLY A 153 7.18 16.11 -6.88
C GLY A 153 7.22 16.46 -5.39
N THR A 154 6.11 16.95 -4.84
CA THR A 154 6.00 17.27 -3.42
C THR A 154 6.15 16.02 -2.56
N GLY A 155 5.54 14.91 -2.95
CA GLY A 155 5.68 13.62 -2.25
C GLY A 155 7.13 13.14 -2.20
N ALA A 156 7.87 13.28 -3.31
CA ALA A 156 9.28 12.91 -3.37
C ALA A 156 10.15 13.79 -2.46
N ILE A 157 9.99 15.10 -2.54
CA ILE A 157 10.72 16.05 -1.69
C ILE A 157 10.40 15.80 -0.21
N LEU A 158 9.11 15.68 0.11
CA LEU A 158 8.65 15.41 1.48
C LEU A 158 9.23 14.11 2.02
N SER A 159 9.24 13.04 1.23
CA SER A 159 9.82 11.75 1.62
C SER A 159 11.29 11.89 2.01
N ILE A 160 12.11 12.54 1.16
CA ILE A 160 13.53 12.74 1.42
C ILE A 160 13.73 13.58 2.69
N ILE A 161 13.01 14.70 2.84
CA ILE A 161 13.13 15.58 4.01
C ILE A 161 12.75 14.85 5.29
N LEU A 162 11.62 14.14 5.31
CA LEU A 162 11.14 13.44 6.50
C LEU A 162 12.09 12.31 6.92
N PHE A 163 12.67 11.57 5.97
CA PHE A 163 13.68 10.56 6.30
C PHE A 163 14.95 11.19 6.84
N LEU A 164 15.45 12.28 6.27
CA LEU A 164 16.65 12.96 6.74
C LEU A 164 16.44 13.53 8.15
N VAL A 165 15.37 14.29 8.35
CA VAL A 165 15.07 14.89 9.65
C VAL A 165 14.74 13.82 10.69
N GLY A 166 13.89 12.86 10.34
CA GLY A 166 13.50 11.78 11.25
C GLY A 166 14.67 10.85 11.61
N GLY A 167 15.57 10.59 10.65
CA GLY A 167 16.79 9.81 10.89
C GLY A 167 17.72 10.49 11.89
N ILE A 168 17.89 11.80 11.80
CA ILE A 168 18.70 12.57 12.75
C ILE A 168 18.02 12.60 14.14
N VAL A 169 16.72 12.89 14.19
CA VAL A 169 15.97 13.03 15.46
C VAL A 169 15.88 11.71 16.22
N LEU A 170 15.65 10.61 15.52
CA LEU A 170 15.51 9.28 16.11
C LEU A 170 16.85 8.55 16.22
N GLU A 171 17.95 9.13 15.71
CA GLU A 171 19.25 8.45 15.57
C GLU A 171 19.09 7.08 14.87
N ALA A 172 18.26 7.03 13.84
CA ALA A 172 18.05 5.81 13.08
C ALA A 172 19.14 5.66 12.01
N ASP A 173 19.61 4.42 11.82
CA ASP A 173 20.60 4.14 10.77
C ASP A 173 19.91 4.15 9.39
N ILE A 174 20.12 5.25 8.64
CA ILE A 174 19.50 5.44 7.34
C ILE A 174 20.56 5.54 6.24
N ASN A 175 20.33 4.87 5.12
CA ASN A 175 21.15 5.01 3.94
C ASN A 175 20.55 6.07 2.99
N ILE A 176 21.13 7.28 3.02
CA ILE A 176 20.65 8.43 2.25
C ILE A 176 20.61 8.14 0.76
N LEU A 177 21.62 7.44 0.21
CA LEU A 177 21.66 7.10 -1.20
C LEU A 177 20.50 6.19 -1.62
N THR A 178 20.17 5.18 -0.79
CA THR A 178 19.06 4.27 -1.05
C THR A 178 17.72 4.99 -0.98
N ILE A 179 17.55 5.90 -0.02
CA ILE A 179 16.33 6.73 0.09
C ILE A 179 16.19 7.60 -1.14
N PHE A 180 17.25 8.32 -1.54
CA PHE A 180 17.22 9.21 -2.69
C PHE A 180 16.89 8.44 -3.98
N LEU A 181 17.66 7.38 -4.29
CA LEU A 181 17.45 6.58 -5.51
C LEU A 181 16.06 5.91 -5.52
N GLY A 182 15.62 5.35 -4.39
CA GLY A 182 14.31 4.75 -4.30
C GLY A 182 13.18 5.76 -4.48
N THR A 183 13.27 6.91 -3.84
CA THR A 183 12.25 7.96 -3.94
C THR A 183 12.18 8.55 -5.37
N VAL A 184 13.34 8.87 -5.98
CA VAL A 184 13.40 9.36 -7.36
C VAL A 184 12.89 8.30 -8.34
N GLY A 185 13.30 7.03 -8.17
CA GLY A 185 12.80 5.92 -8.97
C GLY A 185 11.28 5.75 -8.85
N GLY A 186 10.74 5.89 -7.64
CA GLY A 186 9.29 5.87 -7.39
C GLY A 186 8.55 7.02 -8.06
N ALA A 187 9.10 8.23 -8.00
CA ALA A 187 8.53 9.39 -8.67
C ALA A 187 8.52 9.21 -10.20
N LEU A 188 9.62 8.76 -10.79
CA LEU A 188 9.70 8.47 -12.23
C LEU A 188 8.69 7.40 -12.64
N LEU A 189 8.60 6.31 -11.89
CA LEU A 189 7.63 5.24 -12.15
C LEU A 189 6.19 5.74 -12.04
N ALA A 190 5.90 6.58 -11.06
CA ALA A 190 4.58 7.18 -10.89
C ALA A 190 4.24 8.13 -12.06
N ILE A 191 5.19 8.94 -12.53
CA ILE A 191 5.01 9.83 -13.70
C ILE A 191 4.70 9.01 -14.95
N VAL A 192 5.52 8.00 -15.25
CA VAL A 192 5.34 7.13 -16.42
C VAL A 192 3.98 6.42 -16.38
N ALA A 193 3.65 5.82 -15.25
CA ALA A 193 2.39 5.09 -15.10
C ALA A 193 1.18 6.04 -15.16
N GLN A 194 1.27 7.25 -14.62
CA GLN A 194 0.21 8.26 -14.69
C GLN A 194 0.03 8.80 -16.12
N PHE A 195 1.12 8.97 -16.86
CA PHE A 195 1.09 9.33 -18.27
C PHE A 195 0.30 8.29 -19.07
N PHE A 196 0.63 6.99 -18.93
CA PHE A 196 -0.11 5.93 -19.61
C PHE A 196 -1.57 5.87 -19.18
N LYS A 197 -1.88 6.07 -17.90
CA LYS A 197 -3.26 6.13 -17.43
C LYS A 197 -4.02 7.26 -18.09
N GLY A 198 -3.43 8.45 -18.26
CA GLY A 198 -4.04 9.59 -18.92
C GLY A 198 -4.24 9.37 -20.42
N VAL A 199 -3.29 8.74 -21.11
CA VAL A 199 -3.38 8.43 -22.56
C VAL A 199 -4.40 7.34 -22.84
N LEU A 200 -4.57 6.36 -21.93
CA LEU A 200 -5.51 5.25 -22.09
C LEU A 200 -6.94 5.58 -21.64
N ASP A 201 -7.14 6.73 -21.01
CA ASP A 201 -8.46 7.14 -20.53
C ASP A 201 -9.27 7.81 -21.67
N TYR A 202 -9.86 6.99 -22.53
CA TYR A 202 -10.73 7.43 -23.62
C TYR A 202 -12.08 8.00 -23.15
N SER A 203 -12.39 7.95 -21.86
CA SER A 203 -13.63 8.49 -21.28
C SER A 203 -13.52 9.96 -20.88
N ARG A 204 -12.31 10.53 -20.95
CA ARG A 204 -12.03 11.88 -20.50
C ARG A 204 -12.73 12.91 -21.39
N THR A 205 -13.53 13.76 -20.76
CA THR A 205 -14.10 14.94 -21.41
C THR A 205 -13.05 16.05 -21.38
N GLU A 206 -12.68 16.58 -22.52
CA GLU A 206 -11.77 17.72 -22.62
C GLU A 206 -12.57 19.01 -22.88
N VAL A 207 -12.21 20.05 -22.14
CA VAL A 207 -12.71 21.40 -22.38
C VAL A 207 -11.57 22.20 -22.99
N VAL A 208 -11.73 22.56 -24.25
CA VAL A 208 -10.77 23.40 -24.97
C VAL A 208 -11.31 24.81 -24.97
N GLN A 209 -10.50 25.76 -24.51
CA GLN A 209 -10.83 27.18 -24.52
C GLN A 209 -10.17 27.85 -25.72
N TYR A 210 -10.96 28.57 -26.51
CA TYR A 210 -10.48 29.46 -27.55
C TYR A 210 -10.84 30.89 -27.17
N GLU A 211 -9.98 31.83 -27.48
CA GLU A 211 -10.13 33.25 -27.22
C GLU A 211 -10.10 33.98 -28.55
N ASP A 212 -11.04 34.86 -28.74
CA ASP A 212 -11.11 35.86 -29.82
C ASP A 212 -11.17 37.26 -29.19
N ASP A 213 -10.97 38.31 -29.96
CA ASP A 213 -10.92 39.69 -29.45
C ASP A 213 -12.17 40.11 -28.64
N ASP A 214 -13.32 39.45 -28.92
CA ASP A 214 -14.59 39.80 -28.26
C ASP A 214 -15.15 38.67 -27.36
N TYR A 215 -14.73 37.41 -27.48
CA TYR A 215 -15.36 36.26 -26.78
C TYR A 215 -14.42 35.17 -26.38
N TYR A 216 -14.73 34.54 -25.23
CA TYR A 216 -14.17 33.24 -24.81
C TYR A 216 -15.09 32.10 -25.25
N TYR A 217 -14.57 31.14 -26.00
CA TYR A 217 -15.29 29.95 -26.46
C TYR A 217 -14.85 28.74 -25.66
N TYR A 218 -15.81 28.06 -25.05
CA TYR A 218 -15.56 26.80 -24.34
C TYR A 218 -16.14 25.66 -25.15
N VAL A 219 -15.29 24.84 -25.76
CA VAL A 219 -15.71 23.67 -26.52
C VAL A 219 -15.50 22.43 -25.66
N LYS A 220 -16.60 21.74 -25.35
CA LYS A 220 -16.57 20.46 -24.61
C LYS A 220 -16.48 19.31 -25.60
N ALA A 221 -15.28 18.70 -25.71
CA ALA A 221 -15.09 17.48 -26.47
C ALA A 221 -15.56 16.27 -25.64
N VAL A 222 -16.61 15.59 -26.12
CA VAL A 222 -17.12 14.36 -25.49
C VAL A 222 -16.73 13.18 -26.36
N PRO A 223 -16.08 12.14 -25.81
CA PRO A 223 -15.69 10.97 -26.60
C PRO A 223 -16.91 10.30 -27.23
N LYS A 224 -16.81 9.96 -28.51
CA LYS A 224 -17.85 9.23 -29.24
C LYS A 224 -17.99 7.78 -28.77
N VAL A 225 -16.88 7.20 -28.32
CA VAL A 225 -16.85 5.83 -27.78
C VAL A 225 -17.11 5.90 -26.30
N ARG A 226 -18.30 5.53 -25.87
CA ARG A 226 -18.58 5.24 -24.46
C ARG A 226 -18.14 3.80 -24.21
N VAL A 227 -17.05 3.62 -23.49
CA VAL A 227 -16.75 2.32 -22.89
C VAL A 227 -17.89 2.06 -21.91
N ALA A 228 -18.78 1.11 -22.24
CA ALA A 228 -19.86 0.74 -21.34
C ALA A 228 -19.22 0.29 -20.03
N GLU A 229 -19.43 1.05 -18.96
CA GLU A 229 -19.23 0.51 -17.61
C GLU A 229 -20.05 -0.78 -17.58
N GLN A 230 -19.39 -1.90 -17.34
CA GLN A 230 -20.09 -3.15 -17.06
C GLN A 230 -20.85 -2.96 -15.75
N ASN A 231 -22.01 -2.33 -15.84
CA ASN A 231 -23.03 -2.45 -14.81
C ASN A 231 -23.42 -3.92 -14.80
N VAL A 232 -22.81 -4.68 -13.91
CA VAL A 232 -23.32 -5.98 -13.54
C VAL A 232 -24.63 -5.69 -12.79
N GLU A 233 -25.71 -5.51 -13.57
CA GLU A 233 -27.06 -5.62 -13.02
C GLU A 233 -27.19 -7.04 -12.49
N VAL A 234 -26.99 -7.19 -11.19
CA VAL A 234 -27.38 -8.38 -10.46
C VAL A 234 -28.91 -8.42 -10.53
N LYS A 235 -29.42 -9.10 -11.58
CA LYS A 235 -30.85 -9.35 -11.72
C LYS A 235 -31.25 -10.22 -10.51
N LYS A 236 -31.74 -9.57 -9.45
CA LYS A 236 -32.41 -10.29 -8.35
C LYS A 236 -33.60 -11.01 -8.98
N ILE A 237 -33.47 -12.31 -9.19
CA ILE A 237 -34.61 -13.16 -9.58
C ILE A 237 -35.55 -13.13 -8.40
N ASN A 238 -36.64 -12.36 -8.54
CA ASN A 238 -37.66 -12.24 -7.52
C ASN A 238 -38.38 -13.60 -7.43
N GLU A 239 -38.13 -14.37 -6.38
CA GLU A 239 -38.84 -15.62 -6.05
C GLU A 239 -40.37 -15.44 -5.95
N GLN A 240 -40.81 -14.21 -5.82
CA GLN A 240 -42.26 -13.89 -5.73
C GLN A 240 -43.01 -14.14 -7.06
N ARG A 241 -42.36 -14.14 -8.23
CA ARG A 241 -43.04 -14.47 -9.50
C ARG A 241 -43.38 -15.95 -9.63
N SER A 242 -42.59 -16.83 -9.08
CA SER A 242 -42.83 -18.28 -9.14
C SER A 242 -44.01 -18.71 -8.29
N HIS A 243 -44.34 -17.97 -7.24
CA HIS A 243 -45.51 -18.26 -6.39
C HIS A 243 -46.84 -17.79 -7.02
N GLN A 244 -46.85 -16.68 -7.73
CA GLN A 244 -48.07 -16.17 -8.39
C GLN A 244 -48.44 -16.99 -9.64
N GLU A 245 -47.49 -17.60 -10.35
CA GLU A 245 -47.80 -18.49 -11.47
C GLU A 245 -48.34 -19.87 -11.01
N ARG A 246 -47.94 -20.35 -9.83
CA ARG A 246 -48.50 -21.60 -9.28
C ARG A 246 -49.92 -21.44 -8.80
N VAL A 247 -50.32 -20.30 -8.26
CA VAL A 247 -51.66 -20.01 -7.77
C VAL A 247 -52.66 -19.78 -8.92
N LYS A 248 -52.20 -19.39 -10.10
CA LYS A 248 -53.06 -19.24 -11.29
C LYS A 248 -53.30 -20.54 -12.09
N ARG A 249 -52.64 -21.65 -11.73
CA ARG A 249 -52.79 -22.97 -12.39
C ARG A 249 -53.51 -24.02 -11.52
N SER A 250 -53.94 -23.67 -10.33
CA SER A 250 -54.84 -24.46 -9.50
C SER A 250 -56.26 -23.84 -9.56
#